data_39d8ba6498fa9fcd7d5eeff11bc8eab7
#
_entry.id   39d8ba6498fa9fcd7d5eeff11bc8eab7
#
_cell.length_a   1.000
_cell.length_b   1.000
_cell.length_c   1.000
_cell.angle_alpha   90.00
_cell.angle_beta   90.00
_cell.angle_gamma   90.00
#
_symmetry.space_group_name_H-M   'P 1'
#
loop_
_entity.id
_entity.type
_entity.pdbx_description
1 polymer ?
#
loop_
_entity_poly.entity_id
_entity_poly.type
_entity_poly.pdbx_seq_one_letter_code
_entity_poly.pdbx_strand_id
1 'polypeptide(L)'
;MSTTVSPLAPKSYPEMPEIEGVQFATASAGIKYKGRTDVLLATVAEGTAVAGVFTRSKCSSAPVDWCKARVGGGKARALLVNSGNANAFTGKKGKAAVELSAEIVSRELGCSEGEIFLASTGVIGEPLPADKFSGVIGELKANQGSASWLDAAKAIMTTDTYPKVSTASVELDGVTVTINGIAKGAGMIAPDMATMLSFIYTDAPIAPSVLQALLSGEVDGSFNAVTVDSDTSTSDTVLLFATGAAGKKGVESVASLDDPRVDVLRAALGDVMLDLSHQIVRDGEGARKFVEVRVEGAESDGSAKRIALSIANSPLVKTAIAGEDANWGRVVMAVGKAGEPADRDKLTIWFGDVRVAVEGERDPDYSEAAASAVMEQEDIVIRVDLGLGSGQAAVWTCDLTKEYVAINGDYRS
;
A
#
# COMPACT_ATOMS: atom_id res chain seq x y z
N MET A 1 -3.30 12.84 19.09
CA MET A 1 -2.98 11.59 18.35
C MET A 1 -2.16 10.70 19.25
N SER A 2 -2.45 9.41 19.33
CA SER A 2 -1.63 8.46 20.08
C SER A 2 -0.20 8.52 19.53
N THR A 3 0.79 8.74 20.38
CA THR A 3 2.21 8.72 20.03
C THR A 3 2.81 7.33 20.20
N THR A 4 1.97 6.33 20.50
CA THR A 4 2.40 4.96 20.76
C THR A 4 2.57 4.24 19.44
N VAL A 5 3.79 3.73 19.20
CA VAL A 5 4.11 2.90 18.03
C VAL A 5 3.28 1.61 18.09
N SER A 6 2.81 1.13 16.94
CA SER A 6 2.10 -0.14 16.82
C SER A 6 2.91 -1.28 17.48
N PRO A 7 2.30 -2.16 18.28
CA PRO A 7 2.99 -3.31 18.84
C PRO A 7 3.51 -4.28 17.76
N LEU A 8 2.93 -4.21 16.56
CA LEU A 8 3.30 -5.03 15.41
C LEU A 8 4.38 -4.37 14.52
N ALA A 9 4.94 -3.22 14.95
CA ALA A 9 6.00 -2.53 14.22
C ALA A 9 7.27 -3.40 14.09
N PRO A 10 8.03 -3.30 13.00
CA PRO A 10 9.25 -4.04 12.82
C PRO A 10 10.28 -3.66 13.90
N LYS A 11 11.00 -4.66 14.41
CA LYS A 11 12.07 -4.43 15.43
C LYS A 11 13.29 -3.73 14.85
N SER A 12 13.49 -3.82 13.54
CA SER A 12 14.58 -3.17 12.80
C SER A 12 14.15 -2.95 11.35
N TYR A 13 14.78 -1.97 10.70
CA TYR A 13 14.56 -1.74 9.26
C TYR A 13 15.66 -2.42 8.44
N PRO A 14 15.36 -2.86 7.21
CA PRO A 14 16.39 -3.36 6.31
C PRO A 14 17.36 -2.23 5.94
N GLU A 15 18.59 -2.60 5.61
CA GLU A 15 19.49 -1.71 4.90
C GLU A 15 18.92 -1.46 3.51
N MET A 16 18.72 -0.19 3.15
CA MET A 16 18.14 0.22 1.89
C MET A 16 19.27 0.64 0.94
N PRO A 17 19.65 -0.20 -0.04
CA PRO A 17 20.71 0.15 -0.98
C PRO A 17 20.36 1.42 -1.76
N GLU A 18 21.38 2.17 -2.17
CA GLU A 18 21.19 3.29 -3.08
C GLU A 18 20.77 2.80 -4.48
N ILE A 19 19.85 3.51 -5.11
CA ILE A 19 19.47 3.32 -6.50
C ILE A 19 20.01 4.50 -7.30
N GLU A 20 20.95 4.24 -8.22
CA GLU A 20 21.54 5.27 -9.05
C GLU A 20 20.45 6.01 -9.84
N GLY A 21 20.47 7.34 -9.75
CA GLY A 21 19.50 8.20 -10.42
C GLY A 21 18.25 8.48 -9.59
N VAL A 22 18.17 8.09 -8.31
CA VAL A 22 17.11 8.45 -7.36
C VAL A 22 17.70 9.30 -6.26
N GLN A 23 17.10 10.44 -5.95
CA GLN A 23 17.50 11.31 -4.86
C GLN A 23 16.27 11.84 -4.11
N PHE A 24 16.37 11.94 -2.80
CA PHE A 24 15.33 12.46 -1.94
C PHE A 24 15.78 13.72 -1.20
N ALA A 25 14.85 14.64 -1.00
CA ALA A 25 14.95 15.74 -0.07
C ALA A 25 13.61 15.92 0.62
N THR A 26 13.63 16.29 1.89
CA THR A 26 12.43 16.49 2.70
C THR A 26 12.45 17.86 3.37
N ALA A 27 11.28 18.47 3.54
CA ALA A 27 11.15 19.78 4.18
C ALA A 27 9.87 19.88 5.03
N SER A 28 9.80 20.94 5.82
CA SER A 28 8.62 21.34 6.57
C SER A 28 8.04 22.60 5.94
N ALA A 29 7.00 22.45 5.11
CA ALA A 29 6.28 23.59 4.52
C ALA A 29 5.16 24.10 5.43
N GLY A 30 4.81 23.38 6.49
CA GLY A 30 3.71 23.70 7.38
C GLY A 30 2.36 23.64 6.67
N ILE A 31 2.13 22.57 5.89
CA ILE A 31 0.88 22.35 5.15
C ILE A 31 -0.32 22.32 6.11
N LYS A 32 -0.23 21.55 7.18
CA LYS A 32 -1.24 21.52 8.26
C LYS A 32 -0.59 21.83 9.61
N TYR A 33 0.52 21.19 9.95
CA TYR A 33 1.15 21.27 11.28
C TYR A 33 2.48 22.00 11.20
N LYS A 34 2.82 22.80 12.22
CA LYS A 34 4.13 23.42 12.33
C LYS A 34 5.15 22.46 12.93
N GLY A 35 6.38 22.51 12.42
CA GLY A 35 7.53 21.76 12.98
C GLY A 35 7.54 20.26 12.66
N ARG A 36 6.74 19.81 11.69
CA ARG A 36 6.76 18.45 11.16
C ARG A 36 7.21 18.48 9.70
N THR A 37 8.05 17.52 9.31
CA THR A 37 8.35 17.24 7.89
C THR A 37 7.07 16.78 7.21
N ASP A 38 6.63 17.50 6.18
CA ASP A 38 5.36 17.30 5.50
C ASP A 38 5.47 17.40 3.98
N VAL A 39 6.69 17.56 3.44
CA VAL A 39 6.97 17.57 1.99
C VAL A 39 8.14 16.65 1.69
N LEU A 40 7.96 15.80 0.68
CA LEU A 40 8.99 14.98 0.04
C LEU A 40 9.12 15.41 -1.41
N LEU A 41 10.33 15.71 -1.86
CA LEU A 41 10.71 15.78 -3.26
C LEU A 41 11.62 14.60 -3.60
N ALA A 42 11.11 13.68 -4.41
CA ALA A 42 11.92 12.64 -5.04
C ALA A 42 12.24 13.07 -6.47
N THR A 43 13.52 13.11 -6.81
CA THR A 43 13.98 13.39 -8.18
C THR A 43 14.58 12.14 -8.78
N VAL A 44 14.35 11.96 -10.07
CA VAL A 44 14.85 10.79 -10.81
C VAL A 44 15.63 11.24 -12.05
N ALA A 45 16.54 10.39 -12.51
CA ALA A 45 17.37 10.65 -13.68
C ALA A 45 16.51 10.89 -14.92
N GLU A 46 17.02 11.67 -15.87
CA GLU A 46 16.37 11.85 -17.17
C GLU A 46 16.21 10.53 -17.90
N GLY A 47 15.02 10.31 -18.48
CA GLY A 47 14.69 9.08 -19.17
C GLY A 47 14.13 7.98 -18.27
N THR A 48 14.00 8.21 -16.95
CA THR A 48 13.36 7.27 -16.02
C THR A 48 11.96 6.91 -16.49
N ALA A 49 11.71 5.61 -16.64
CA ALA A 49 10.38 5.10 -16.96
C ALA A 49 9.49 5.14 -15.72
N VAL A 50 8.19 5.36 -15.91
CA VAL A 50 7.19 5.37 -14.83
C VAL A 50 5.96 4.57 -15.20
N ALA A 51 5.44 3.84 -14.22
CA ALA A 51 4.13 3.18 -14.23
C ALA A 51 3.33 3.62 -13.02
N GLY A 52 2.00 3.53 -13.10
CA GLY A 52 1.14 3.92 -11.99
C GLY A 52 -0.18 3.19 -11.96
N VAL A 53 -0.66 2.90 -10.74
CA VAL A 53 -2.02 2.44 -10.45
C VAL A 53 -2.62 3.34 -9.39
N PHE A 54 -3.93 3.57 -9.48
CA PHE A 54 -4.61 4.64 -8.75
C PHE A 54 -5.98 4.20 -8.27
N THR A 55 -6.47 4.85 -7.20
CA THR A 55 -7.82 4.62 -6.69
C THR A 55 -8.89 4.62 -7.79
N ARG A 56 -9.86 3.71 -7.65
CA ARG A 56 -11.08 3.65 -8.47
C ARG A 56 -12.23 4.47 -7.88
N SER A 57 -11.98 5.18 -6.76
CA SER A 57 -12.97 6.08 -6.19
C SER A 57 -13.53 7.05 -7.23
N LYS A 58 -14.83 7.23 -7.24
CA LYS A 58 -15.50 8.23 -8.10
C LYS A 58 -15.27 9.67 -7.63
N CYS A 59 -14.67 9.83 -6.45
CA CYS A 59 -14.31 11.11 -5.85
C CYS A 59 -12.79 11.22 -5.69
N SER A 60 -12.01 10.86 -6.73
CA SER A 60 -10.55 10.94 -6.71
C SER A 60 -10.05 12.35 -6.40
N SER A 61 -8.89 12.42 -5.74
CA SER A 61 -8.22 13.70 -5.44
C SER A 61 -7.59 14.34 -6.69
N ALA A 62 -7.37 15.63 -6.65
CA ALA A 62 -6.77 16.36 -7.77
C ALA A 62 -5.37 15.84 -8.16
N PRO A 63 -4.46 15.44 -7.24
CA PRO A 63 -3.20 14.80 -7.59
C PRO A 63 -3.37 13.46 -8.32
N VAL A 64 -4.36 12.66 -7.96
CA VAL A 64 -4.67 11.39 -8.65
C VAL A 64 -5.07 11.66 -10.10
N ASP A 65 -5.96 12.61 -10.33
CA ASP A 65 -6.39 12.98 -11.68
C ASP A 65 -5.22 13.54 -12.51
N TRP A 66 -4.34 14.31 -11.88
CA TRP A 66 -3.11 14.80 -12.47
C TRP A 66 -2.21 13.67 -12.95
N CYS A 67 -1.95 12.69 -12.09
CA CYS A 67 -1.08 11.55 -12.39
C CYS A 67 -1.69 10.62 -13.45
N LYS A 68 -2.99 10.32 -13.36
CA LYS A 68 -3.72 9.52 -14.36
C LYS A 68 -3.60 10.09 -15.77
N ALA A 69 -3.64 11.41 -15.90
CA ALA A 69 -3.53 12.08 -17.20
C ALA A 69 -2.10 12.05 -17.79
N ARG A 70 -1.07 11.75 -16.98
CA ARG A 70 0.35 11.87 -17.37
C ARG A 70 1.10 10.56 -17.41
N VAL A 71 0.68 9.55 -16.63
CA VAL A 71 1.38 8.27 -16.53
C VAL A 71 1.52 7.57 -17.89
N GLY A 72 0.58 7.78 -18.81
CA GLY A 72 0.67 7.26 -20.19
C GLY A 72 1.84 7.81 -21.00
N GLY A 73 2.46 8.93 -20.59
CA GLY A 73 3.70 9.44 -21.19
C GLY A 73 4.93 8.58 -20.90
N GLY A 74 4.84 7.71 -19.89
CA GLY A 74 5.84 6.69 -19.53
C GLY A 74 7.16 7.25 -19.02
N LYS A 75 7.28 8.55 -18.73
CA LYS A 75 8.52 9.20 -18.27
C LYS A 75 8.27 10.08 -17.04
N ALA A 76 9.26 10.13 -16.15
CA ALA A 76 9.24 10.96 -14.96
C ALA A 76 10.58 11.66 -14.72
N ARG A 77 10.52 12.82 -14.05
CA ARG A 77 11.68 13.58 -13.56
C ARG A 77 11.57 13.88 -12.06
N ALA A 78 10.35 14.00 -11.53
CA ALA A 78 10.16 14.18 -10.11
C ALA A 78 8.79 13.71 -9.63
N LEU A 79 8.76 13.38 -8.33
CA LEU A 79 7.56 13.17 -7.54
C LEU A 79 7.58 14.15 -6.36
N LEU A 80 6.56 15.00 -6.26
CA LEU A 80 6.31 15.84 -5.09
C LEU A 80 5.17 15.25 -4.27
N VAL A 81 5.42 15.00 -2.98
CA VAL A 81 4.41 14.49 -2.06
C VAL A 81 4.23 15.47 -0.91
N ASN A 82 2.99 15.74 -0.53
CA ASN A 82 2.70 16.41 0.72
C ASN A 82 1.84 15.54 1.65
N SER A 83 2.11 15.63 2.95
CA SER A 83 1.27 15.07 4.02
C SER A 83 0.53 16.17 4.78
N GLY A 84 -0.63 15.81 5.39
CA GLY A 84 -1.48 16.72 6.16
C GLY A 84 -2.69 17.28 5.40
N ASN A 85 -2.67 17.30 4.07
CA ASN A 85 -3.76 17.75 3.21
C ASN A 85 -3.87 16.83 2.01
N ALA A 86 -5.04 16.23 1.77
CA ALA A 86 -5.28 15.29 0.67
C ALA A 86 -5.55 15.96 -0.67
N ASN A 87 -5.82 17.25 -0.69
CA ASN A 87 -6.29 17.98 -1.87
C ASN A 87 -7.44 17.26 -2.61
N ALA A 88 -8.33 16.68 -1.83
CA ALA A 88 -9.50 15.94 -2.28
C ALA A 88 -10.77 16.70 -1.95
N PHE A 89 -11.79 16.62 -2.82
CA PHE A 89 -13.04 17.36 -2.70
C PHE A 89 -12.84 18.89 -2.56
N THR A 90 -11.93 19.45 -3.35
CA THR A 90 -11.51 20.85 -3.33
C THR A 90 -11.88 21.61 -4.62
N GLY A 91 -12.58 20.94 -5.54
CA GLY A 91 -13.11 21.51 -6.78
C GLY A 91 -12.04 22.18 -7.64
N LYS A 92 -12.37 23.35 -8.21
CA LYS A 92 -11.45 24.11 -9.09
C LYS A 92 -10.20 24.57 -8.34
N LYS A 93 -10.26 24.82 -7.04
CA LYS A 93 -9.10 25.22 -6.22
C LYS A 93 -8.08 24.08 -6.12
N GLY A 94 -8.55 22.84 -6.01
CA GLY A 94 -7.68 21.67 -5.97
C GLY A 94 -6.95 21.45 -7.29
N LYS A 95 -7.64 21.63 -8.42
CA LYS A 95 -7.03 21.59 -9.75
C LYS A 95 -5.97 22.68 -9.91
N ALA A 96 -6.28 23.92 -9.56
CA ALA A 96 -5.32 25.03 -9.62
C ALA A 96 -4.10 24.77 -8.70
N ALA A 97 -4.30 24.14 -7.53
CA ALA A 97 -3.21 23.80 -6.62
C ALA A 97 -2.25 22.76 -7.21
N VAL A 98 -2.73 21.72 -7.92
CA VAL A 98 -1.83 20.75 -8.58
C VAL A 98 -1.13 21.38 -9.78
N GLU A 99 -1.79 22.21 -10.57
CA GLU A 99 -1.18 22.93 -11.68
C GLU A 99 -0.05 23.84 -11.18
N LEU A 100 -0.29 24.63 -10.14
CA LEU A 100 0.73 25.49 -9.52
C LEU A 100 1.88 24.66 -8.93
N SER A 101 1.59 23.55 -8.24
CA SER A 101 2.61 22.68 -7.68
C SER A 101 3.55 22.14 -8.76
N ALA A 102 2.99 21.65 -9.86
CA ALA A 102 3.76 21.12 -10.98
C ALA A 102 4.57 22.23 -11.69
N GLU A 103 3.99 23.41 -11.89
CA GLU A 103 4.69 24.57 -12.46
C GLU A 103 5.91 24.95 -11.62
N ILE A 104 5.76 25.04 -10.28
CA ILE A 104 6.85 25.40 -9.39
C ILE A 104 7.98 24.35 -9.48
N VAL A 105 7.66 23.05 -9.41
CA VAL A 105 8.66 21.97 -9.49
C VAL A 105 9.33 21.95 -10.87
N SER A 106 8.55 22.04 -11.94
CA SER A 106 9.03 22.06 -13.33
C SER A 106 10.02 23.20 -13.57
N ARG A 107 9.67 24.41 -13.14
CA ARG A 107 10.53 25.59 -13.26
C ARG A 107 11.84 25.42 -12.48
N GLU A 108 11.77 24.94 -11.23
CA GLU A 108 12.96 24.78 -10.41
C GLU A 108 13.89 23.68 -10.92
N LEU A 109 13.34 22.56 -11.39
CA LEU A 109 14.14 21.43 -11.91
C LEU A 109 14.54 21.60 -13.38
N GLY A 110 13.91 22.49 -14.12
CA GLY A 110 14.16 22.69 -15.55
C GLY A 110 13.69 21.52 -16.43
N CYS A 111 12.53 20.93 -16.09
CA CYS A 111 11.96 19.78 -16.80
C CYS A 111 10.50 20.05 -17.20
N SER A 112 9.88 19.14 -17.96
CA SER A 112 8.50 19.27 -18.39
C SER A 112 7.53 19.00 -17.24
N GLU A 113 6.43 19.77 -17.13
CA GLU A 113 5.33 19.48 -16.22
C GLU A 113 4.70 18.11 -16.46
N GLY A 114 4.80 17.58 -17.68
CA GLY A 114 4.34 16.24 -18.03
C GLY A 114 5.12 15.11 -17.34
N GLU A 115 6.32 15.42 -16.82
CA GLU A 115 7.19 14.49 -16.12
C GLU A 115 7.17 14.68 -14.59
N ILE A 116 6.28 15.57 -14.09
CA ILE A 116 6.08 15.80 -12.66
C ILE A 116 4.87 15.03 -12.17
N PHE A 117 5.10 14.14 -11.20
CA PHE A 117 4.06 13.40 -10.51
C PHE A 117 3.79 14.03 -9.14
N LEU A 118 2.54 13.98 -8.70
CA LEU A 118 2.09 14.60 -7.46
C LEU A 118 1.30 13.60 -6.63
N ALA A 119 1.49 13.64 -5.31
CA ALA A 119 0.65 12.90 -4.39
C ALA A 119 0.37 13.73 -3.13
N SER A 120 -0.82 13.60 -2.60
CA SER A 120 -1.25 14.32 -1.41
C SER A 120 -2.03 13.38 -0.48
N THR A 121 -1.81 13.51 0.83
CA THR A 121 -2.48 12.69 1.83
C THR A 121 -2.79 13.51 3.08
N GLY A 122 -3.91 13.22 3.75
CA GLY A 122 -4.33 13.89 4.97
C GLY A 122 -5.81 14.33 4.92
N VAL A 123 -6.10 15.52 5.40
CA VAL A 123 -7.47 16.02 5.52
C VAL A 123 -8.12 16.26 4.17
N ILE A 124 -9.37 15.80 4.02
CA ILE A 124 -10.24 15.99 2.85
C ILE A 124 -11.07 17.26 3.03
N GLY A 125 -11.35 17.98 1.94
CA GLY A 125 -12.24 19.14 1.91
C GLY A 125 -11.56 20.49 2.15
N GLU A 126 -10.25 20.49 2.46
CA GLU A 126 -9.47 21.71 2.67
C GLU A 126 -8.60 22.00 1.42
N PRO A 127 -8.65 23.20 0.83
CA PRO A 127 -7.78 23.56 -0.28
C PRO A 127 -6.31 23.47 0.11
N LEU A 128 -5.49 22.86 -0.76
CA LEU A 128 -4.05 22.79 -0.55
C LEU A 128 -3.41 24.17 -0.78
N PRO A 129 -2.66 24.72 0.20
CA PRO A 129 -1.95 25.99 0.04
C PRO A 129 -0.67 25.80 -0.77
N ALA A 130 -0.80 25.55 -2.07
CA ALA A 130 0.31 25.18 -2.96
C ALA A 130 1.35 26.31 -3.16
N ASP A 131 0.99 27.57 -2.88
CA ASP A 131 1.91 28.71 -2.85
C ASP A 131 3.07 28.53 -1.86
N LYS A 132 2.87 27.77 -0.78
CA LYS A 132 3.92 27.42 0.19
C LYS A 132 5.07 26.64 -0.44
N PHE A 133 4.82 25.91 -1.53
CA PHE A 133 5.88 25.17 -2.22
C PHE A 133 6.93 26.09 -2.84
N SER A 134 6.55 27.30 -3.26
CA SER A 134 7.51 28.30 -3.77
C SER A 134 8.61 28.63 -2.75
N GLY A 135 8.33 28.52 -1.44
CA GLY A 135 9.30 28.79 -0.39
C GLY A 135 10.24 27.63 -0.07
N VAL A 136 9.91 26.40 -0.48
CA VAL A 136 10.66 25.20 -0.06
C VAL A 136 11.27 24.39 -1.21
N ILE A 137 10.73 24.46 -2.43
CA ILE A 137 11.23 23.63 -3.56
C ILE A 137 12.68 23.98 -3.92
N GLY A 138 13.06 25.26 -3.88
CA GLY A 138 14.44 25.67 -4.13
C GLY A 138 15.42 25.08 -3.09
N GLU A 139 15.03 25.06 -1.82
CA GLU A 139 15.80 24.43 -0.75
C GLU A 139 15.88 22.90 -0.93
N LEU A 140 14.76 22.26 -1.24
CA LEU A 140 14.70 20.82 -1.51
C LEU A 140 15.60 20.44 -2.70
N LYS A 141 15.60 21.25 -3.76
CA LYS A 141 16.50 21.06 -4.89
C LYS A 141 17.98 21.17 -4.49
N ALA A 142 18.34 22.18 -3.70
CA ALA A 142 19.71 22.37 -3.24
C ALA A 142 20.19 21.24 -2.33
N ASN A 143 19.27 20.57 -1.63
CA ASN A 143 19.52 19.49 -0.67
C ASN A 143 19.17 18.09 -1.24
N GLN A 144 19.13 17.92 -2.55
CA GLN A 144 18.89 16.61 -3.16
C GLN A 144 19.92 15.57 -2.70
N GLY A 145 19.44 14.37 -2.35
CA GLY A 145 20.27 13.30 -1.81
C GLY A 145 20.56 13.42 -0.29
N SER A 146 20.03 14.45 0.40
CA SER A 146 20.23 14.61 1.84
C SER A 146 19.33 13.73 2.69
N ALA A 147 18.21 13.24 2.15
CA ALA A 147 17.25 12.40 2.86
C ALA A 147 17.45 10.91 2.50
N SER A 148 17.42 10.06 3.52
CA SER A 148 17.42 8.62 3.37
C SER A 148 16.06 8.08 2.94
N TRP A 149 15.98 6.79 2.60
CA TRP A 149 14.71 6.08 2.36
C TRP A 149 13.76 6.18 3.55
N LEU A 150 14.28 6.07 4.78
CA LEU A 150 13.48 6.22 5.99
C LEU A 150 12.98 7.65 6.20
N ASP A 151 13.77 8.66 5.86
CA ASP A 151 13.32 10.06 5.94
C ASP A 151 12.25 10.35 4.89
N ALA A 152 12.38 9.81 3.69
CA ALA A 152 11.35 9.88 2.65
C ALA A 152 10.05 9.22 3.11
N ALA A 153 10.12 8.02 3.70
CA ALA A 153 8.96 7.33 4.24
C ALA A 153 8.30 8.10 5.40
N LYS A 154 9.08 8.71 6.29
CA LYS A 154 8.55 9.55 7.39
C LYS A 154 7.82 10.80 6.89
N ALA A 155 8.31 11.44 5.82
CA ALA A 155 7.72 12.67 5.30
C ALA A 155 6.30 12.49 4.73
N ILE A 156 5.96 11.27 4.32
CA ILE A 156 4.65 10.95 3.73
C ILE A 156 3.64 10.39 4.75
N MET A 157 4.03 10.13 5.99
CA MET A 157 3.17 9.61 7.05
C MET A 157 2.05 10.60 7.43
N THR A 158 0.92 10.06 7.92
CA THR A 158 -0.20 10.83 8.51
C THR A 158 -0.54 10.31 9.91
N THR A 159 -1.38 9.28 10.01
CA THR A 159 -1.71 8.55 11.24
C THR A 159 -0.78 7.36 11.48
N ASP A 160 0.09 7.09 10.55
CA ASP A 160 1.12 6.06 10.64
C ASP A 160 1.95 6.21 11.91
N THR A 161 2.26 5.10 12.58
CA THR A 161 3.06 5.10 13.80
C THR A 161 4.54 4.81 13.54
N TYR A 162 4.88 4.27 12.35
CA TYR A 162 6.24 4.00 11.90
C TYR A 162 6.38 4.11 10.38
N PRO A 163 7.58 4.46 9.85
CA PRO A 163 7.85 4.51 8.41
C PRO A 163 7.88 3.11 7.81
N LYS A 164 7.36 2.94 6.59
CA LYS A 164 7.29 1.67 5.89
C LYS A 164 8.25 1.65 4.73
N VAL A 165 9.17 0.71 4.74
CA VAL A 165 10.20 0.53 3.71
C VAL A 165 10.39 -0.94 3.40
N SER A 166 10.69 -1.27 2.14
CA SER A 166 11.00 -2.63 1.70
C SER A 166 12.04 -2.61 0.59
N THR A 167 12.84 -3.66 0.49
CA THR A 167 13.89 -3.80 -0.51
C THR A 167 14.01 -5.24 -0.98
N ALA A 168 14.29 -5.42 -2.27
CA ALA A 168 14.68 -6.67 -2.86
C ALA A 168 15.80 -6.45 -3.88
N SER A 169 16.57 -7.50 -4.16
CA SER A 169 17.59 -7.48 -5.19
C SER A 169 17.53 -8.74 -6.04
N VAL A 170 17.78 -8.60 -7.32
CA VAL A 170 17.81 -9.70 -8.28
C VAL A 170 19.05 -9.60 -9.17
N GLU A 171 19.53 -10.73 -9.69
CA GLU A 171 20.60 -10.75 -10.66
C GLU A 171 20.01 -10.74 -12.07
N LEU A 172 20.38 -9.74 -12.87
CA LEU A 172 20.05 -9.65 -14.27
C LEU A 172 21.35 -9.52 -15.08
N ASP A 173 21.57 -10.41 -16.02
CA ASP A 173 22.77 -10.42 -16.89
C ASP A 173 24.10 -10.37 -16.10
N GLY A 174 24.12 -10.95 -14.88
CA GLY A 174 25.28 -10.95 -13.97
C GLY A 174 25.48 -9.64 -13.21
N VAL A 175 24.46 -8.76 -13.19
CA VAL A 175 24.47 -7.49 -12.45
C VAL A 175 23.35 -7.51 -11.42
N THR A 176 23.66 -7.13 -10.18
CA THR A 176 22.65 -6.94 -9.13
C THR A 176 21.81 -5.72 -9.44
N VAL A 177 20.51 -5.93 -9.56
CA VAL A 177 19.48 -4.89 -9.72
C VAL A 177 18.69 -4.78 -8.42
N THR A 178 18.43 -3.57 -7.99
CA THR A 178 17.73 -3.27 -6.73
C THR A 178 16.31 -2.77 -6.99
N ILE A 179 15.39 -3.18 -6.13
CA ILE A 179 14.02 -2.67 -6.06
C ILE A 179 13.78 -2.19 -4.62
N ASN A 180 13.55 -0.90 -4.43
CA ASN A 180 13.24 -0.31 -3.14
C ASN A 180 11.85 0.32 -3.16
N GLY A 181 11.12 0.18 -2.08
CA GLY A 181 9.82 0.81 -1.92
C GLY A 181 9.64 1.51 -0.59
N ILE A 182 8.85 2.58 -0.61
CA ILE A 182 8.32 3.24 0.58
C ILE A 182 6.80 3.26 0.51
N ALA A 183 6.14 3.21 1.66
CA ALA A 183 4.68 3.33 1.73
C ALA A 183 4.22 4.07 2.99
N LYS A 184 2.96 4.52 2.93
CA LYS A 184 2.22 5.03 4.09
C LYS A 184 0.78 4.52 4.05
N GLY A 185 0.20 4.39 5.24
CA GLY A 185 -1.19 4.02 5.46
C GLY A 185 -1.36 3.34 6.81
N ALA A 186 -2.47 3.64 7.50
CA ALA A 186 -2.85 3.06 8.78
C ALA A 186 -4.37 3.00 8.97
N GLY A 187 -5.14 3.88 8.33
CA GLY A 187 -6.60 3.91 8.29
C GLY A 187 -7.11 4.31 6.92
N MET A 188 -8.41 4.13 6.68
CA MET A 188 -9.08 4.25 5.39
C MET A 188 -8.45 3.29 4.37
N ILE A 189 -8.24 2.02 4.76
CA ILE A 189 -7.58 0.99 3.96
C ILE A 189 -8.59 -0.08 3.56
N ALA A 190 -8.93 -0.15 2.27
CA ALA A 190 -9.76 -1.19 1.69
C ALA A 190 -9.32 -1.56 0.27
N PRO A 191 -9.56 -2.80 -0.20
CA PRO A 191 -9.26 -3.20 -1.57
C PRO A 191 -9.92 -2.28 -2.60
N ASP A 192 -9.36 -2.22 -3.76
CA ASP A 192 -9.73 -1.38 -4.90
C ASP A 192 -8.82 -0.14 -5.04
N MET A 193 -7.53 -0.35 -4.77
CA MET A 193 -6.50 0.68 -4.58
C MET A 193 -6.88 1.57 -3.39
N ALA A 194 -6.65 1.03 -2.17
CA ALA A 194 -7.03 1.62 -0.89
C ALA A 194 -6.08 2.72 -0.42
N THR A 195 -6.46 3.51 0.59
CA THR A 195 -5.79 4.72 1.10
C THR A 195 -4.34 4.49 1.49
N MET A 196 -3.53 4.39 0.48
CA MET A 196 -2.11 4.29 0.66
C MET A 196 -1.40 5.13 -0.40
N LEU A 197 -0.24 5.59 -0.07
CA LEU A 197 0.74 6.03 -1.04
C LEU A 197 1.88 5.03 -1.00
N SER A 198 2.28 4.54 -2.15
CA SER A 198 3.50 3.74 -2.27
C SER A 198 4.30 4.18 -3.48
N PHE A 199 5.59 4.36 -3.28
CA PHE A 199 6.53 4.76 -4.31
C PHE A 199 7.67 3.77 -4.35
N ILE A 200 7.79 3.09 -5.48
CA ILE A 200 8.74 2.00 -5.70
C ILE A 200 9.73 2.42 -6.79
N TYR A 201 10.98 2.10 -6.60
CA TYR A 201 12.06 2.50 -7.48
C TYR A 201 12.95 1.30 -7.79
N THR A 202 13.47 1.26 -9.02
CA THR A 202 14.46 0.26 -9.45
C THR A 202 15.48 0.87 -10.41
N ASP A 203 16.69 0.33 -10.43
CA ASP A 203 17.70 0.66 -11.43
C ASP A 203 17.62 -0.21 -12.69
N ALA A 204 16.69 -1.16 -12.75
CA ALA A 204 16.46 -2.00 -13.94
C ALA A 204 16.10 -1.16 -15.17
N PRO A 205 16.68 -1.46 -16.34
CA PRO A 205 16.29 -0.85 -17.61
C PRO A 205 15.03 -1.55 -18.16
N ILE A 206 13.85 -1.04 -17.83
CA ILE A 206 12.55 -1.63 -18.21
C ILE A 206 11.76 -0.66 -19.07
N ALA A 207 11.23 -1.14 -20.20
CA ALA A 207 10.35 -0.34 -21.04
C ALA A 207 9.05 0.02 -20.30
N PRO A 208 8.48 1.24 -20.50
CA PRO A 208 7.29 1.71 -19.77
C PRO A 208 6.08 0.77 -19.84
N SER A 209 5.85 0.11 -21.00
CA SER A 209 4.74 -0.84 -21.16
C SER A 209 4.92 -2.11 -20.33
N VAL A 210 6.15 -2.63 -20.23
CA VAL A 210 6.48 -3.79 -19.40
C VAL A 210 6.40 -3.40 -17.93
N LEU A 211 6.92 -2.23 -17.57
CA LEU A 211 6.86 -1.70 -16.21
C LEU A 211 5.41 -1.56 -15.72
N GLN A 212 4.51 -1.04 -16.57
CA GLN A 212 3.09 -0.92 -16.26
C GLN A 212 2.42 -2.29 -16.11
N ALA A 213 2.75 -3.26 -16.94
CA ALA A 213 2.21 -4.60 -16.86
C ALA A 213 2.65 -5.33 -15.59
N LEU A 214 3.94 -5.21 -15.21
CA LEU A 214 4.46 -5.74 -13.95
C LEU A 214 3.71 -5.15 -12.75
N LEU A 215 3.63 -3.83 -12.66
CA LEU A 215 2.92 -3.16 -11.56
C LEU A 215 1.45 -3.57 -11.48
N SER A 216 0.75 -3.60 -12.62
CA SER A 216 -0.67 -3.95 -12.67
C SER A 216 -0.93 -5.42 -12.33
N GLY A 217 0.03 -6.31 -12.62
CA GLY A 217 -0.08 -7.74 -12.30
C GLY A 217 0.06 -8.01 -10.80
N GLU A 218 0.95 -7.27 -10.12
CA GLU A 218 1.28 -7.55 -8.72
C GLU A 218 0.38 -6.83 -7.71
N VAL A 219 -0.36 -5.80 -8.13
CA VAL A 219 -1.19 -5.02 -7.21
C VAL A 219 -2.34 -5.81 -6.60
N ASP A 220 -2.90 -6.78 -7.34
CA ASP A 220 -4.05 -7.56 -6.88
C ASP A 220 -3.71 -8.58 -5.79
N GLY A 221 -2.47 -9.08 -5.78
CA GLY A 221 -1.96 -10.00 -4.75
C GLY A 221 -1.32 -9.28 -3.55
N SER A 222 -1.21 -7.96 -3.57
CA SER A 222 -0.55 -7.15 -2.55
C SER A 222 -1.48 -6.05 -2.01
N PHE A 223 -1.39 -4.84 -2.53
CA PHE A 223 -2.15 -3.69 -2.03
C PHE A 223 -3.67 -3.85 -2.17
N ASN A 224 -4.17 -4.58 -3.17
CA ASN A 224 -5.59 -4.91 -3.30
C ASN A 224 -6.02 -6.15 -2.50
N ALA A 225 -5.13 -6.74 -1.74
CA ALA A 225 -5.41 -7.89 -0.87
C ALA A 225 -5.34 -7.55 0.62
N VAL A 226 -5.34 -6.26 0.98
CA VAL A 226 -5.27 -5.81 2.38
C VAL A 226 -6.43 -4.89 2.73
N THR A 227 -6.89 -4.96 3.99
CA THR A 227 -7.93 -4.04 4.51
C THR A 227 -7.73 -3.78 6.00
N VAL A 228 -8.04 -2.56 6.43
CA VAL A 228 -8.10 -2.19 7.86
C VAL A 228 -9.54 -1.94 8.29
N ASP A 229 -10.29 -1.15 7.55
CA ASP A 229 -11.62 -0.62 7.94
C ASP A 229 -12.67 -0.66 6.83
N SER A 230 -12.37 -1.29 5.69
CA SER A 230 -13.25 -1.36 4.51
C SER A 230 -13.54 -0.04 3.80
N ASP A 231 -12.85 1.05 4.14
CA ASP A 231 -13.08 2.36 3.55
C ASP A 231 -12.07 2.66 2.43
N THR A 232 -12.57 2.84 1.20
CA THR A 232 -11.74 3.18 0.03
C THR A 232 -11.43 4.67 -0.01
N SER A 233 -10.17 5.03 -0.28
CA SER A 233 -9.72 6.41 -0.31
C SER A 233 -9.94 7.13 -1.63
N THR A 234 -9.80 8.46 -1.52
CA THR A 234 -9.75 9.40 -2.64
C THR A 234 -8.35 9.56 -3.26
N SER A 235 -7.29 9.08 -2.59
CA SER A 235 -5.92 9.52 -2.87
C SER A 235 -4.94 8.41 -3.22
N ASP A 236 -5.38 7.14 -3.26
CA ASP A 236 -4.50 6.00 -3.48
C ASP A 236 -3.68 6.11 -4.74
N THR A 237 -2.39 5.94 -4.56
CA THR A 237 -1.41 6.08 -5.63
C THR A 237 -0.26 5.12 -5.39
N VAL A 238 -0.01 4.20 -6.32
CA VAL A 238 1.24 3.45 -6.42
C VAL A 238 1.95 3.89 -7.68
N LEU A 239 3.18 4.37 -7.54
CA LEU A 239 4.05 4.70 -8.65
C LEU A 239 5.30 3.84 -8.60
N LEU A 240 5.68 3.29 -9.76
CA LEU A 240 6.90 2.52 -9.96
C LEU A 240 7.79 3.25 -10.95
N PHE A 241 9.03 3.54 -10.54
CA PHE A 241 10.03 4.27 -11.31
C PHE A 241 11.19 3.34 -11.66
N ALA A 242 11.59 3.27 -12.92
CA ALA A 242 12.74 2.52 -13.38
C ALA A 242 13.76 3.46 -14.02
N THR A 243 14.90 3.69 -13.33
CA THR A 243 15.91 4.64 -13.80
C THR A 243 16.72 4.12 -14.97
N GLY A 244 16.78 2.79 -15.12
CA GLY A 244 17.57 2.15 -16.16
C GLY A 244 19.10 2.21 -15.92
N ALA A 245 19.54 2.63 -14.74
CA ALA A 245 20.95 2.84 -14.45
C ALA A 245 21.79 1.55 -14.56
N ALA A 246 21.22 0.38 -14.27
CA ALA A 246 21.88 -0.92 -14.45
C ALA A 246 22.25 -1.21 -15.91
N GLY A 247 21.60 -0.54 -16.87
CA GLY A 247 22.00 -0.59 -18.29
C GLY A 247 23.43 -0.11 -18.55
N LYS A 248 23.94 0.84 -17.77
CA LYS A 248 25.34 1.29 -17.82
C LYS A 248 26.33 0.21 -17.36
N LYS A 249 25.85 -0.79 -16.60
CA LYS A 249 26.62 -1.92 -16.09
C LYS A 249 26.50 -3.17 -16.98
N GLY A 250 25.74 -3.06 -18.07
CA GLY A 250 25.60 -4.14 -19.07
C GLY A 250 24.27 -4.90 -19.04
N VAL A 251 23.30 -4.50 -18.20
CA VAL A 251 21.95 -5.08 -18.23
C VAL A 251 21.23 -4.61 -19.49
N GLU A 252 20.79 -5.52 -20.33
CA GLU A 252 20.01 -5.17 -21.52
C GLU A 252 18.59 -4.71 -21.14
N SER A 253 17.99 -3.85 -21.96
CA SER A 253 16.64 -3.35 -21.71
C SER A 253 15.60 -4.48 -21.81
N VAL A 254 14.75 -4.60 -20.79
CA VAL A 254 13.59 -5.51 -20.77
C VAL A 254 12.43 -4.82 -21.50
N ALA A 255 12.27 -5.14 -22.79
CA ALA A 255 11.37 -4.45 -23.70
C ALA A 255 10.08 -5.23 -24.03
N SER A 256 9.99 -6.52 -23.65
CA SER A 256 8.84 -7.40 -23.90
C SER A 256 8.46 -8.18 -22.66
N LEU A 257 7.20 -8.53 -22.52
CA LEU A 257 6.70 -9.45 -21.48
C LEU A 257 7.14 -10.90 -21.68
N ASP A 258 7.59 -11.25 -22.88
CA ASP A 258 8.13 -12.57 -23.20
C ASP A 258 9.62 -12.72 -22.80
N ASP A 259 10.24 -11.65 -22.30
CA ASP A 259 11.62 -11.70 -21.81
C ASP A 259 11.68 -12.56 -20.52
N PRO A 260 12.55 -13.59 -20.46
CA PRO A 260 12.62 -14.51 -19.32
C PRO A 260 12.97 -13.79 -17.98
N ARG A 261 13.58 -12.62 -18.05
CA ARG A 261 13.90 -11.80 -16.88
C ARG A 261 12.68 -11.17 -16.23
N VAL A 262 11.54 -11.10 -16.95
CA VAL A 262 10.27 -10.57 -16.44
C VAL A 262 9.76 -11.34 -15.23
N ASP A 263 9.90 -12.67 -15.21
CA ASP A 263 9.41 -13.48 -14.08
C ASP A 263 10.21 -13.23 -12.80
N VAL A 264 11.54 -13.06 -12.93
CA VAL A 264 12.40 -12.73 -11.79
C VAL A 264 12.10 -11.33 -11.25
N LEU A 265 11.93 -10.34 -12.14
CA LEU A 265 11.54 -8.98 -11.76
C LEU A 265 10.14 -8.93 -11.12
N ARG A 266 9.20 -9.71 -11.66
CA ARG A 266 7.84 -9.83 -11.13
C ARG A 266 7.83 -10.35 -9.71
N ALA A 267 8.54 -11.45 -9.45
CA ALA A 267 8.63 -12.05 -8.13
C ALA A 267 9.19 -11.05 -7.10
N ALA A 268 10.31 -10.41 -7.41
CA ALA A 268 10.93 -9.46 -6.50
C ALA A 268 10.07 -8.18 -6.27
N LEU A 269 9.40 -7.69 -7.33
CA LEU A 269 8.46 -6.58 -7.19
C LEU A 269 7.25 -6.99 -6.33
N GLY A 270 6.72 -8.19 -6.54
CA GLY A 270 5.63 -8.77 -5.76
C GLY A 270 5.99 -8.85 -4.28
N ASP A 271 7.19 -9.35 -3.95
CA ASP A 271 7.68 -9.44 -2.58
C ASP A 271 7.76 -8.06 -1.90
N VAL A 272 8.32 -7.05 -2.58
CA VAL A 272 8.38 -5.67 -2.06
C VAL A 272 6.98 -5.10 -1.85
N MET A 273 6.06 -5.28 -2.80
CA MET A 273 4.69 -4.76 -2.71
C MET A 273 3.90 -5.47 -1.62
N LEU A 274 4.06 -6.78 -1.47
CA LEU A 274 3.40 -7.58 -0.44
C LEU A 274 3.90 -7.18 0.95
N ASP A 275 5.23 -7.08 1.14
CA ASP A 275 5.81 -6.66 2.41
C ASP A 275 5.35 -5.24 2.83
N LEU A 276 5.35 -4.27 1.91
CA LEU A 276 4.82 -2.92 2.17
C LEU A 276 3.32 -2.96 2.55
N SER A 277 2.53 -3.78 1.88
CA SER A 277 1.10 -3.93 2.17
C SER A 277 0.86 -4.55 3.56
N HIS A 278 1.67 -5.52 3.96
CA HIS A 278 1.64 -6.10 5.31
C HIS A 278 2.04 -5.07 6.37
N GLN A 279 3.06 -4.26 6.12
CA GLN A 279 3.45 -3.19 7.04
C GLN A 279 2.32 -2.16 7.25
N ILE A 280 1.51 -1.86 6.21
CA ILE A 280 0.32 -1.01 6.33
C ILE A 280 -0.71 -1.64 7.27
N VAL A 281 -1.01 -2.93 7.11
CA VAL A 281 -1.99 -3.63 7.97
C VAL A 281 -1.49 -3.75 9.42
N ARG A 282 -0.19 -4.02 9.61
CA ARG A 282 0.44 -4.09 10.95
C ARG A 282 0.45 -2.75 11.66
N ASP A 283 0.35 -1.66 10.93
CA ASP A 283 0.20 -0.30 11.47
C ASP A 283 -1.26 0.19 11.48
N GLY A 284 -2.20 -0.71 11.22
CA GLY A 284 -3.62 -0.39 11.26
C GLY A 284 -4.00 0.36 12.54
N GLU A 285 -4.82 1.41 12.42
CA GLU A 285 -5.19 2.26 13.55
C GLU A 285 -5.75 1.44 14.72
N GLY A 286 -4.98 1.36 15.82
CA GLY A 286 -5.34 0.58 17.01
C GLY A 286 -5.12 -0.94 16.89
N ALA A 287 -4.46 -1.42 15.84
CA ALA A 287 -4.19 -2.84 15.61
C ALA A 287 -3.24 -3.44 16.66
N ARG A 288 -3.53 -4.69 17.04
CA ARG A 288 -2.70 -5.51 17.93
C ARG A 288 -2.47 -6.92 17.38
N LYS A 289 -3.25 -7.32 16.39
CA LYS A 289 -3.17 -8.63 15.74
C LYS A 289 -3.11 -8.43 14.22
N PHE A 290 -2.24 -9.18 13.57
CA PHE A 290 -2.18 -9.31 12.13
C PHE A 290 -2.89 -10.58 11.69
N VAL A 291 -3.79 -10.50 10.73
CA VAL A 291 -4.67 -11.61 10.38
C VAL A 291 -4.59 -11.89 8.89
N GLU A 292 -4.24 -13.11 8.55
CA GLU A 292 -4.39 -13.64 7.21
C GLU A 292 -5.69 -14.45 7.12
N VAL A 293 -6.51 -14.14 6.11
CA VAL A 293 -7.71 -14.89 5.76
C VAL A 293 -7.47 -15.62 4.45
N ARG A 294 -7.35 -16.95 4.50
CA ARG A 294 -7.22 -17.82 3.33
C ARG A 294 -8.55 -18.47 3.03
N VAL A 295 -9.01 -18.33 1.82
CA VAL A 295 -10.20 -19.02 1.30
C VAL A 295 -9.76 -19.91 0.15
N GLU A 296 -10.13 -21.18 0.22
CA GLU A 296 -9.85 -22.21 -0.78
C GLU A 296 -11.14 -22.99 -1.13
N GLY A 297 -11.09 -23.79 -2.17
CA GLY A 297 -12.25 -24.60 -2.58
C GLY A 297 -13.42 -23.78 -3.15
N ALA A 298 -13.24 -22.52 -3.53
CA ALA A 298 -14.26 -21.67 -4.14
C ALA A 298 -14.44 -22.00 -5.64
N GLU A 299 -15.52 -21.53 -6.26
CA GLU A 299 -15.76 -21.71 -7.70
C GLU A 299 -14.70 -21.02 -8.58
N SER A 300 -14.10 -19.92 -8.08
CA SER A 300 -13.02 -19.18 -8.75
C SER A 300 -12.21 -18.38 -7.74
N ASP A 301 -10.98 -17.95 -8.11
CA ASP A 301 -10.14 -17.07 -7.29
C ASP A 301 -10.85 -15.74 -6.96
N GLY A 302 -11.62 -15.19 -7.90
CA GLY A 302 -12.41 -13.99 -7.67
C GLY A 302 -13.52 -14.18 -6.62
N SER A 303 -14.19 -15.35 -6.62
CA SER A 303 -15.15 -15.71 -5.58
C SER A 303 -14.47 -15.91 -4.23
N ALA A 304 -13.35 -16.63 -4.20
CA ALA A 304 -12.52 -16.81 -2.99
C ALA A 304 -12.11 -15.46 -2.39
N LYS A 305 -11.64 -14.52 -3.21
CA LYS A 305 -11.22 -13.19 -2.77
C LYS A 305 -12.38 -12.39 -2.16
N ARG A 306 -13.57 -12.40 -2.77
CA ARG A 306 -14.74 -11.69 -2.23
C ARG A 306 -15.21 -12.28 -0.89
N ILE A 307 -15.15 -13.60 -0.73
CA ILE A 307 -15.45 -14.27 0.54
C ILE A 307 -14.40 -13.90 1.59
N ALA A 308 -13.12 -13.98 1.25
CA ALA A 308 -12.03 -13.61 2.15
C ALA A 308 -12.16 -12.15 2.64
N LEU A 309 -12.49 -11.22 1.73
CA LEU A 309 -12.77 -9.83 2.07
C LEU A 309 -14.03 -9.66 2.93
N SER A 310 -15.08 -10.45 2.72
CA SER A 310 -16.26 -10.45 3.58
C SER A 310 -15.93 -10.84 5.02
N ILE A 311 -15.01 -11.79 5.21
CA ILE A 311 -14.51 -12.19 6.52
C ILE A 311 -13.62 -11.10 7.11
N ALA A 312 -12.61 -10.65 6.36
CA ALA A 312 -11.63 -9.65 6.78
C ALA A 312 -12.26 -8.29 7.17
N ASN A 313 -13.35 -7.90 6.49
CA ASN A 313 -14.08 -6.66 6.72
C ASN A 313 -15.22 -6.80 7.76
N SER A 314 -15.43 -7.98 8.34
CA SER A 314 -16.52 -8.18 9.29
C SER A 314 -16.18 -7.60 10.67
N PRO A 315 -16.87 -6.55 11.16
CA PRO A 315 -16.63 -6.01 12.50
C PRO A 315 -16.78 -7.08 13.60
N LEU A 316 -17.71 -8.03 13.42
CA LEU A 316 -17.90 -9.11 14.39
C LEU A 316 -16.72 -10.09 14.41
N VAL A 317 -16.14 -10.43 13.26
CA VAL A 317 -14.92 -11.25 13.19
C VAL A 317 -13.75 -10.49 13.79
N LYS A 318 -13.52 -9.25 13.38
CA LYS A 318 -12.39 -8.42 13.84
C LYS A 318 -12.44 -8.14 15.34
N THR A 319 -13.63 -7.94 15.92
CA THR A 319 -13.80 -7.73 17.37
C THR A 319 -13.65 -9.03 18.15
N ALA A 320 -13.99 -10.21 17.59
CA ALA A 320 -13.68 -11.50 18.20
C ALA A 320 -12.16 -11.70 18.29
N ILE A 321 -11.44 -11.39 17.20
CA ILE A 321 -9.97 -11.44 17.17
C ILE A 321 -9.37 -10.51 18.23
N ALA A 322 -9.86 -9.27 18.34
CA ALA A 322 -9.43 -8.31 19.36
C ALA A 322 -9.67 -8.78 20.79
N GLY A 323 -10.74 -9.56 21.01
CA GLY A 323 -11.10 -10.16 22.29
C GLY A 323 -10.51 -11.55 22.52
N GLU A 324 -9.65 -12.05 21.60
CA GLU A 324 -9.05 -13.39 21.67
C GLU A 324 -10.11 -14.51 21.75
N ASP A 325 -11.31 -14.26 21.19
CA ASP A 325 -12.44 -15.17 21.12
C ASP A 325 -12.38 -15.99 19.82
N ALA A 326 -12.19 -17.31 19.93
CA ALA A 326 -12.16 -18.24 18.81
C ALA A 326 -13.56 -18.48 18.19
N ASN A 327 -14.26 -17.41 17.86
CA ASN A 327 -15.65 -17.42 17.41
C ASN A 327 -15.81 -17.75 15.93
N TRP A 328 -15.63 -19.02 15.57
CA TRP A 328 -15.80 -19.49 14.20
C TRP A 328 -17.22 -19.31 13.64
N GLY A 329 -18.24 -19.23 14.50
CA GLY A 329 -19.61 -18.90 14.08
C GLY A 329 -19.72 -17.54 13.38
N ARG A 330 -18.89 -16.56 13.77
CA ARG A 330 -18.81 -15.25 13.09
C ARG A 330 -18.14 -15.38 11.71
N VAL A 331 -17.21 -16.32 11.52
CA VAL A 331 -16.64 -16.65 10.22
C VAL A 331 -17.71 -17.26 9.30
N VAL A 332 -18.49 -18.22 9.79
CA VAL A 332 -19.64 -18.81 9.03
C VAL A 332 -20.61 -17.73 8.57
N MET A 333 -20.99 -16.81 9.47
CA MET A 333 -21.86 -15.67 9.14
C MET A 333 -21.23 -14.80 8.04
N ALA A 334 -19.94 -14.53 8.12
CA ALA A 334 -19.25 -13.68 7.15
C ALA A 334 -19.13 -14.34 5.78
N VAL A 335 -18.95 -15.67 5.71
CA VAL A 335 -19.03 -16.44 4.46
C VAL A 335 -20.45 -16.34 3.87
N GLY A 336 -21.47 -16.59 4.69
CA GLY A 336 -22.86 -16.62 4.22
C GLY A 336 -23.39 -15.28 3.69
N LYS A 337 -22.83 -14.16 4.18
CA LYS A 337 -23.22 -12.81 3.70
C LYS A 337 -22.41 -12.30 2.49
N ALA A 338 -21.39 -13.05 2.03
CA ALA A 338 -20.50 -12.57 0.97
C ALA A 338 -21.17 -12.41 -0.40
N GLY A 339 -22.35 -12.98 -0.60
CA GLY A 339 -23.07 -12.96 -1.87
C GLY A 339 -22.47 -13.89 -2.93
N GLU A 340 -21.60 -14.80 -2.52
CA GLU A 340 -20.91 -15.78 -3.35
C GLU A 340 -21.50 -17.19 -3.10
N PRO A 341 -21.31 -18.11 -4.04
CA PRO A 341 -21.69 -19.51 -3.84
C PRO A 341 -21.02 -20.11 -2.58
N ALA A 342 -21.82 -20.67 -1.72
CA ALA A 342 -21.38 -21.38 -0.52
C ALA A 342 -22.37 -22.50 -0.19
N ASP A 343 -21.83 -23.67 0.23
CA ASP A 343 -22.62 -24.79 0.70
C ASP A 343 -22.26 -25.00 2.17
N ARG A 344 -23.22 -24.72 3.06
CA ARG A 344 -23.00 -24.80 4.50
C ARG A 344 -22.56 -26.21 4.94
N ASP A 345 -23.02 -27.25 4.25
CA ASP A 345 -22.77 -28.63 4.62
C ASP A 345 -21.39 -29.15 4.15
N LYS A 346 -20.62 -28.31 3.40
CA LYS A 346 -19.24 -28.57 2.96
C LYS A 346 -18.19 -27.70 3.65
N LEU A 347 -18.64 -26.65 4.34
CA LEU A 347 -17.75 -25.65 4.90
C LEU A 347 -16.84 -26.22 5.98
N THR A 348 -15.55 -25.99 5.84
CA THR A 348 -14.53 -26.38 6.83
C THR A 348 -13.70 -25.14 7.22
N ILE A 349 -13.43 -24.97 8.53
CA ILE A 349 -12.78 -23.78 9.08
C ILE A 349 -11.64 -24.18 10.03
N TRP A 350 -10.52 -23.45 9.94
CA TRP A 350 -9.38 -23.57 10.85
C TRP A 350 -8.97 -22.19 11.39
N PHE A 351 -8.49 -22.18 12.62
CA PHE A 351 -7.68 -21.11 13.18
C PHE A 351 -6.26 -21.65 13.36
N GLY A 352 -5.28 -21.10 12.63
CA GLY A 352 -3.96 -21.72 12.49
C GLY A 352 -4.10 -23.16 12.00
N ASP A 353 -3.52 -24.09 12.77
CA ASP A 353 -3.60 -25.53 12.49
C ASP A 353 -4.79 -26.22 13.19
N VAL A 354 -5.56 -25.48 14.00
CA VAL A 354 -6.71 -26.03 14.74
C VAL A 354 -7.96 -26.01 13.89
N ARG A 355 -8.43 -27.18 13.47
CA ARG A 355 -9.73 -27.30 12.78
C ARG A 355 -10.85 -27.11 13.79
N VAL A 356 -11.72 -26.14 13.54
CA VAL A 356 -12.82 -25.77 14.46
C VAL A 356 -14.19 -26.20 13.94
N ALA A 357 -14.32 -26.33 12.62
CA ALA A 357 -15.54 -26.83 11.98
C ALA A 357 -15.16 -27.67 10.74
N VAL A 358 -15.97 -28.70 10.43
CA VAL A 358 -15.80 -29.61 9.30
C VAL A 358 -17.16 -30.04 8.78
N GLU A 359 -17.33 -30.07 7.43
CA GLU A 359 -18.56 -30.51 6.79
C GLU A 359 -19.83 -29.88 7.37
N GLY A 360 -19.74 -28.57 7.66
CA GLY A 360 -20.88 -27.79 8.15
C GLY A 360 -21.21 -27.97 9.64
N GLU A 361 -20.43 -28.75 10.37
CA GLU A 361 -20.63 -29.00 11.79
C GLU A 361 -19.38 -28.64 12.63
N ARG A 362 -19.56 -28.53 13.95
CA ARG A 362 -18.44 -28.42 14.88
C ARG A 362 -17.52 -29.65 14.73
N ASP A 363 -16.20 -29.39 14.63
CA ASP A 363 -15.24 -30.49 14.58
C ASP A 363 -15.40 -31.42 15.79
N PRO A 364 -15.48 -32.76 15.59
CA PRO A 364 -15.57 -33.72 16.71
C PRO A 364 -14.40 -33.60 17.70
N ASP A 365 -13.21 -33.26 17.21
CA ASP A 365 -11.98 -33.11 18.00
C ASP A 365 -11.73 -31.65 18.43
N TYR A 366 -12.72 -30.77 18.31
CA TYR A 366 -12.59 -29.36 18.67
C TYR A 366 -12.15 -29.16 20.10
N SER A 367 -11.08 -28.41 20.27
CA SER A 367 -10.58 -27.95 21.57
C SER A 367 -10.66 -26.43 21.66
N GLU A 368 -11.50 -25.90 22.53
CA GLU A 368 -11.59 -24.47 22.80
C GLU A 368 -10.26 -23.89 23.28
N ALA A 369 -9.56 -24.63 24.18
CA ALA A 369 -8.27 -24.19 24.69
C ALA A 369 -7.21 -24.09 23.59
N ALA A 370 -7.19 -25.02 22.61
CA ALA A 370 -6.28 -24.96 21.48
C ALA A 370 -6.62 -23.82 20.53
N ALA A 371 -7.91 -23.61 20.26
CA ALA A 371 -8.35 -22.51 19.40
C ALA A 371 -8.08 -21.13 20.04
N SER A 372 -8.32 -20.97 21.34
CA SER A 372 -8.01 -19.74 22.10
C SER A 372 -6.51 -19.46 22.09
N ALA A 373 -5.65 -20.47 22.24
CA ALA A 373 -4.19 -20.28 22.18
C ALA A 373 -3.71 -19.76 20.82
N VAL A 374 -4.42 -20.06 19.71
CA VAL A 374 -4.14 -19.43 18.41
C VAL A 374 -4.55 -17.96 18.41
N MET A 375 -5.69 -17.62 19.00
CA MET A 375 -6.20 -16.24 19.03
C MET A 375 -5.35 -15.31 19.93
N GLU A 376 -4.57 -15.85 20.86
CA GLU A 376 -3.63 -15.08 21.68
C GLU A 376 -2.36 -14.64 20.91
N GLN A 377 -2.07 -15.26 19.77
CA GLN A 377 -0.89 -14.91 18.94
C GLN A 377 -1.04 -13.54 18.29
N GLU A 378 0.10 -12.91 17.97
CA GLU A 378 0.13 -11.65 17.19
C GLU A 378 -0.26 -11.87 15.74
N ASP A 379 0.19 -12.98 15.14
CA ASP A 379 -0.09 -13.39 13.77
C ASP A 379 -1.08 -14.54 13.76
N ILE A 380 -2.24 -14.35 13.14
CA ILE A 380 -3.35 -15.31 13.11
C ILE A 380 -3.68 -15.67 11.67
N VAL A 381 -3.86 -16.95 11.38
CA VAL A 381 -4.37 -17.43 10.09
C VAL A 381 -5.78 -17.97 10.29
N ILE A 382 -6.74 -17.44 9.55
CA ILE A 382 -8.09 -17.99 9.40
C ILE A 382 -8.17 -18.66 8.03
N ARG A 383 -8.32 -19.99 7.99
CA ARG A 383 -8.47 -20.73 6.75
C ARG A 383 -9.89 -21.26 6.62
N VAL A 384 -10.45 -21.12 5.44
CA VAL A 384 -11.80 -21.57 5.08
C VAL A 384 -11.75 -22.34 3.78
N ASP A 385 -12.21 -23.58 3.79
CA ASP A 385 -12.42 -24.39 2.60
C ASP A 385 -13.93 -24.50 2.32
N LEU A 386 -14.33 -24.14 1.10
CA LEU A 386 -15.73 -24.15 0.66
C LEU A 386 -16.15 -25.50 0.04
N GLY A 387 -15.21 -26.33 -0.39
CA GLY A 387 -15.45 -27.64 -1.00
C GLY A 387 -16.25 -27.60 -2.31
N LEU A 388 -16.21 -26.49 -3.06
CA LEU A 388 -17.00 -26.27 -4.29
C LEU A 388 -16.16 -26.33 -5.57
N GLY A 389 -14.88 -26.03 -5.50
CA GLY A 389 -14.00 -25.93 -6.68
C GLY A 389 -12.53 -25.85 -6.30
N SER A 390 -11.73 -25.17 -7.13
CA SER A 390 -10.29 -24.99 -6.94
C SER A 390 -9.86 -23.54 -6.78
N GLY A 391 -10.81 -22.59 -6.74
CA GLY A 391 -10.52 -21.18 -6.56
C GLY A 391 -9.95 -20.91 -5.17
N GLN A 392 -8.94 -20.04 -5.10
CA GLN A 392 -8.26 -19.70 -3.86
C GLN A 392 -7.86 -18.22 -3.82
N ALA A 393 -7.81 -17.65 -2.61
CA ALA A 393 -7.29 -16.31 -2.37
C ALA A 393 -6.85 -16.15 -0.92
N ALA A 394 -5.89 -15.25 -0.70
CA ALA A 394 -5.53 -14.76 0.61
C ALA A 394 -5.73 -13.24 0.67
N VAL A 395 -6.20 -12.74 1.82
CA VAL A 395 -6.27 -11.31 2.13
C VAL A 395 -5.81 -11.10 3.57
N TRP A 396 -5.29 -9.91 3.85
CA TRP A 396 -4.77 -9.59 5.17
C TRP A 396 -5.53 -8.43 5.79
N THR A 397 -5.73 -8.52 7.10
CA THR A 397 -6.39 -7.50 7.91
C THR A 397 -5.80 -7.45 9.31
N CYS A 398 -6.32 -6.59 10.16
CA CYS A 398 -6.00 -6.51 11.57
C CYS A 398 -7.27 -6.69 12.42
N ASP A 399 -7.10 -6.83 13.71
CA ASP A 399 -8.22 -6.79 14.68
C ASP A 399 -8.90 -5.40 14.72
N LEU A 400 -10.07 -5.32 15.32
CA LEU A 400 -10.79 -4.05 15.55
C LEU A 400 -10.92 -3.82 17.04
N THR A 401 -10.12 -2.88 17.56
CA THR A 401 -10.09 -2.50 18.97
C THR A 401 -10.86 -1.20 19.23
N LYS A 402 -11.08 -0.86 20.47
CA LYS A 402 -11.69 0.45 20.85
C LYS A 402 -10.78 1.63 20.53
N GLU A 403 -9.48 1.40 20.39
CA GLU A 403 -8.49 2.41 19.99
C GLU A 403 -8.77 2.95 18.59
N TYR A 404 -9.28 2.11 17.65
CA TYR A 404 -9.73 2.58 16.34
C TYR A 404 -10.78 3.69 16.45
N VAL A 405 -11.78 3.50 17.32
CA VAL A 405 -12.84 4.51 17.55
C VAL A 405 -12.27 5.76 18.20
N ALA A 406 -11.36 5.61 19.17
CA ALA A 406 -10.73 6.75 19.85
C ALA A 406 -9.89 7.60 18.88
N ILE A 407 -9.10 6.95 18.01
CA ILE A 407 -8.26 7.64 17.02
C ILE A 407 -9.11 8.40 16.00
N ASN A 408 -10.15 7.76 15.46
CA ASN A 408 -10.97 8.34 14.40
C ASN A 408 -12.01 9.36 14.92
N GLY A 409 -12.44 9.24 16.18
CA GLY A 409 -13.31 10.22 16.85
C GLY A 409 -12.66 11.61 16.98
N ASP A 410 -11.33 11.66 17.11
CA ASP A 410 -10.55 12.89 17.33
C ASP A 410 -9.72 13.34 16.11
N TYR A 411 -9.91 12.73 14.94
CA TYR A 411 -9.03 12.93 13.75
C TYR A 411 -8.91 14.39 13.27
N ARG A 412 -9.95 15.22 13.48
CA ARG A 412 -9.96 16.63 13.05
C ARG A 412 -9.49 17.62 14.11
N SER A 413 -9.31 17.19 15.34
CA SER A 413 -8.95 18.06 16.47
C SER A 413 -7.46 18.42 16.52
#